data_2fd2afb993d9eba68feae80b478be63a
#
_entry.id   2fd2afb993d9eba68feae80b478be63a
#
_cell.length_a   1.000
_cell.length_b   1.000
_cell.length_c   1.000
_cell.angle_alpha   90.00
_cell.angle_beta   90.00
_cell.angle_gamma   90.00
#
_symmetry.space_group_name_H-M   'P 1'
#
loop_
_entity.id
_entity.type
_entity.pdbx_description
1 polymer ?
#
loop_
_entity_poly.entity_id
_entity_poly.type
_entity_poly.pdbx_seq_one_letter_code
_entity_poly.pdbx_strand_id
1 'polypeptide(L)'
;AIRQSGVGLANIDRIIMVGGSSNLRPLLEKMDDKYGDKLFFPEETMWNVGQGAAMLAMTPGGYYANQSIGIVLSDNAYYEILKPDTPIRGWEHTCHFGIVDSSKEARFVFGGSPDIEASPERYKTLSVPAYRFLQEQIVLKASVDQNMVFTVVAGSNMQSAEFRRLWEYTHLKCYYKLPGRQVQYGE
;
A
#
# COMPACT_ATOMS: atom_id res chain seq x y z
N ALA A 1 -4.63 -17.42 5.09
CA ALA A 1 -4.90 -16.27 5.95
C ALA A 1 -4.48 -16.55 7.41
N ILE A 2 -5.16 -17.43 8.16
CA ILE A 2 -4.88 -17.70 9.60
C ILE A 2 -3.40 -18.07 9.84
N ARG A 3 -2.83 -18.99 9.03
CA ARG A 3 -1.41 -19.38 9.15
C ARG A 3 -0.44 -18.22 8.85
N GLN A 4 -0.83 -17.32 7.98
CA GLN A 4 0.02 -16.18 7.58
C GLN A 4 -0.07 -15.00 8.55
N SER A 5 -1.19 -14.88 9.28
CA SER A 5 -1.38 -13.80 10.26
C SER A 5 -0.66 -14.01 11.57
N GLY A 6 -0.17 -15.22 11.84
CA GLY A 6 0.39 -15.58 13.15
C GLY A 6 -0.64 -15.66 14.29
N VAL A 7 -1.93 -15.42 13.99
CA VAL A 7 -3.01 -15.48 14.97
C VAL A 7 -3.44 -16.92 15.18
N GLY A 8 -3.41 -17.39 16.42
CA GLY A 8 -3.92 -18.71 16.78
C GLY A 8 -5.45 -18.79 16.64
N LEU A 9 -5.98 -19.96 16.25
CA LEU A 9 -7.42 -20.18 16.09
C LEU A 9 -8.20 -19.86 17.38
N ALA A 10 -7.60 -20.04 18.53
CA ALA A 10 -8.20 -19.69 19.83
C ALA A 10 -8.54 -18.22 19.98
N ASN A 11 -7.78 -17.36 19.32
CA ASN A 11 -7.93 -15.90 19.37
C ASN A 11 -8.86 -15.36 18.27
N ILE A 12 -9.54 -16.24 17.55
CA ILE A 12 -10.56 -15.88 16.55
C ILE A 12 -11.93 -16.10 17.19
N ASP A 13 -12.69 -15.04 17.37
CA ASP A 13 -14.02 -15.12 17.94
C ASP A 13 -15.04 -15.68 16.93
N ARG A 14 -15.00 -15.19 15.69
CA ARG A 14 -15.95 -15.58 14.64
C ARG A 14 -15.28 -15.63 13.27
N ILE A 15 -15.78 -16.55 12.44
CA ILE A 15 -15.48 -16.66 11.01
C ILE A 15 -16.76 -16.32 10.27
N ILE A 16 -16.78 -15.16 9.62
CA ILE A 16 -17.97 -14.65 8.92
C ILE A 16 -17.95 -15.18 7.49
N MET A 17 -18.99 -15.93 7.13
CA MET A 17 -19.16 -16.50 5.80
C MET A 17 -19.96 -15.54 4.93
N VAL A 18 -19.35 -15.00 3.86
CA VAL A 18 -19.96 -14.01 2.97
C VAL A 18 -19.86 -14.41 1.50
N GLY A 19 -20.77 -13.91 0.68
CA GLY A 19 -20.83 -14.18 -0.76
C GLY A 19 -21.58 -15.47 -1.10
N GLY A 20 -22.00 -15.62 -2.36
CA GLY A 20 -22.80 -16.75 -2.82
C GLY A 20 -22.13 -18.11 -2.65
N SER A 21 -20.80 -18.17 -2.78
CA SER A 21 -20.03 -19.41 -2.61
C SER A 21 -20.06 -19.93 -1.17
N SER A 22 -20.35 -19.10 -0.18
CA SER A 22 -20.47 -19.53 1.21
C SER A 22 -21.65 -20.50 1.45
N ASN A 23 -22.61 -20.54 0.52
CA ASN A 23 -23.78 -21.43 0.59
C ASN A 23 -23.55 -22.79 -0.09
N LEU A 24 -22.37 -23.05 -0.63
CA LEU A 24 -22.05 -24.34 -1.24
C LEU A 24 -21.95 -25.42 -0.15
N ARG A 25 -22.82 -26.43 -0.24
CA ARG A 25 -22.93 -27.50 0.75
C ARG A 25 -21.59 -28.20 1.08
N PRO A 26 -20.73 -28.57 0.11
CA PRO A 26 -19.44 -29.20 0.43
C PRO A 26 -18.48 -28.29 1.17
N LEU A 27 -18.61 -26.96 0.96
CA LEU A 27 -17.82 -25.96 1.70
C LEU A 27 -18.34 -25.82 3.12
N LEU A 28 -19.65 -25.74 3.30
CA LEU A 28 -20.30 -25.66 4.61
C LEU A 28 -19.91 -26.83 5.51
N GLU A 29 -20.05 -28.06 5.01
CA GLU A 29 -19.71 -29.28 5.75
C GLU A 29 -18.23 -29.25 6.20
N LYS A 30 -17.30 -28.91 5.30
CA LYS A 30 -15.87 -28.81 5.65
C LYS A 30 -15.54 -27.69 6.64
N MET A 31 -16.25 -26.57 6.55
CA MET A 31 -16.04 -25.45 7.45
C MET A 31 -16.61 -25.75 8.83
N ASP A 32 -17.79 -26.38 8.88
CA ASP A 32 -18.45 -26.78 10.12
C ASP A 32 -17.63 -27.82 10.88
N ASP A 33 -17.18 -28.89 10.21
CA ASP A 33 -16.27 -29.87 10.78
C ASP A 33 -15.03 -29.29 11.43
N LYS A 34 -14.53 -28.20 10.86
CA LYS A 34 -13.26 -27.60 11.28
C LYS A 34 -13.39 -26.47 12.29
N TYR A 35 -14.43 -25.68 12.19
CA TYR A 35 -14.57 -24.42 12.92
C TYR A 35 -15.86 -24.34 13.75
N GLY A 36 -16.86 -25.16 13.45
CA GLY A 36 -18.08 -25.32 14.25
C GLY A 36 -18.68 -24.00 14.74
N ASP A 37 -18.74 -23.86 16.06
CA ASP A 37 -19.39 -22.72 16.74
C ASP A 37 -18.81 -21.33 16.41
N LYS A 38 -17.65 -21.30 15.75
CA LYS A 38 -17.03 -20.04 15.31
C LYS A 38 -17.58 -19.53 13.99
N LEU A 39 -18.36 -20.34 13.27
CA LEU A 39 -18.97 -19.91 12.01
C LEU A 39 -20.16 -19.00 12.28
N PHE A 40 -20.21 -17.92 11.51
CA PHE A 40 -21.31 -16.99 11.51
C PHE A 40 -21.78 -16.74 10.08
N PHE A 41 -23.07 -16.93 9.84
CA PHE A 41 -23.74 -16.72 8.57
C PHE A 41 -24.64 -15.48 8.72
N PRO A 42 -24.32 -14.36 8.09
CA PRO A 42 -25.22 -13.21 8.02
C PRO A 42 -26.51 -13.59 7.25
N GLU A 43 -27.61 -12.93 7.56
CA GLU A 43 -28.93 -13.21 6.94
C GLU A 43 -28.89 -13.11 5.40
N GLU A 44 -28.14 -12.15 4.87
CA GLU A 44 -28.05 -11.89 3.42
C GLU A 44 -26.64 -12.11 2.87
N THR A 45 -26.11 -13.31 3.03
CA THR A 45 -24.71 -13.63 2.65
C THR A 45 -24.32 -13.22 1.24
N MET A 46 -25.23 -13.27 0.27
CA MET A 46 -24.98 -12.89 -1.13
C MET A 46 -24.80 -11.40 -1.31
N TRP A 47 -25.56 -10.57 -0.56
CA TRP A 47 -25.59 -9.13 -0.73
C TRP A 47 -24.63 -8.37 0.16
N ASN A 48 -24.12 -9.00 1.21
CA ASN A 48 -23.24 -8.34 2.19
C ASN A 48 -22.01 -7.68 1.57
N VAL A 49 -21.41 -8.30 0.54
CA VAL A 49 -20.26 -7.71 -0.17
C VAL A 49 -20.69 -6.46 -0.94
N GLY A 50 -21.82 -6.53 -1.64
CA GLY A 50 -22.38 -5.39 -2.38
C GLY A 50 -22.81 -4.24 -1.44
N GLN A 51 -23.46 -4.57 -0.33
CA GLN A 51 -23.84 -3.60 0.70
C GLN A 51 -22.61 -2.93 1.31
N GLY A 52 -21.59 -3.73 1.65
CA GLY A 52 -20.32 -3.21 2.16
C GLY A 52 -19.63 -2.26 1.17
N ALA A 53 -19.60 -2.61 -0.11
CA ALA A 53 -19.07 -1.75 -1.16
C ALA A 53 -19.88 -0.44 -1.31
N ALA A 54 -21.20 -0.52 -1.26
CA ALA A 54 -22.06 0.67 -1.28
C ALA A 54 -21.83 1.58 -0.07
N MET A 55 -21.72 1.00 1.13
CA MET A 55 -21.39 1.75 2.34
C MET A 55 -20.03 2.45 2.24
N LEU A 56 -19.01 1.78 1.70
CA LEU A 56 -17.71 2.37 1.47
C LEU A 56 -17.75 3.51 0.44
N ALA A 57 -18.56 3.38 -0.61
CA ALA A 57 -18.75 4.42 -1.61
C ALA A 57 -19.46 5.67 -1.04
N MET A 58 -20.40 5.48 -0.12
CA MET A 58 -21.11 6.56 0.55
C MET A 58 -20.29 7.26 1.63
N THR A 59 -19.30 6.59 2.19
CA THR A 59 -18.48 7.15 3.26
C THR A 59 -17.24 7.75 2.62
N PRO A 60 -17.06 9.09 2.64
CA PRO A 60 -15.88 9.72 2.06
C PRO A 60 -14.62 9.22 2.77
N GLY A 61 -13.96 8.35 2.07
CA GLY A 61 -13.12 7.37 2.61
C GLY A 61 -11.77 7.75 3.13
N GLY A 62 -11.34 6.92 3.99
CA GLY A 62 -10.05 6.80 4.54
C GLY A 62 -9.33 5.56 4.04
N TYR A 63 -8.88 5.52 2.79
CA TYR A 63 -7.86 4.57 2.40
C TYR A 63 -6.50 5.05 2.88
N TYR A 64 -5.77 4.15 3.52
CA TYR A 64 -4.46 4.41 4.10
C TYR A 64 -3.46 3.39 3.58
N ALA A 65 -2.22 3.82 3.39
CA ALA A 65 -1.14 2.90 3.02
C ALA A 65 -0.90 1.89 4.16
N ASN A 66 -0.78 0.60 3.81
CA ASN A 66 -0.44 -0.47 4.75
C ASN A 66 0.97 -1.03 4.48
N GLN A 67 1.81 -0.21 3.89
CA GLN A 67 3.21 -0.53 3.65
C GLN A 67 4.03 0.75 3.52
N SER A 68 5.33 0.64 3.78
CA SER A 68 6.30 1.66 3.44
C SER A 68 6.72 1.54 1.98
N ILE A 69 6.96 2.67 1.31
CA ILE A 69 7.70 2.74 0.05
C ILE A 69 8.75 3.81 0.18
N GLY A 70 9.99 3.50 -0.12
CA GLY A 70 11.09 4.42 0.00
C GLY A 70 12.26 4.10 -0.93
N ILE A 71 13.35 4.78 -0.70
CA ILE A 71 14.60 4.67 -1.46
C ILE A 71 15.73 4.33 -0.49
N VAL A 72 16.57 3.39 -0.89
CA VAL A 72 17.82 3.13 -0.20
C VAL A 72 18.86 4.11 -0.71
N LEU A 73 19.42 4.87 0.20
CA LEU A 73 20.46 5.87 -0.08
C LEU A 73 21.84 5.24 -0.18
N SER A 74 22.84 6.00 -0.62
CA SER A 74 24.22 5.55 -0.81
C SER A 74 24.92 5.10 0.49
N ASP A 75 24.45 5.58 1.64
CA ASP A 75 24.91 5.19 2.98
C ASP A 75 24.14 4.02 3.57
N ASN A 76 23.31 3.34 2.77
CA ASN A 76 22.34 2.32 3.16
C ASN A 76 21.22 2.80 4.08
N ALA A 77 21.08 4.10 4.31
CA ALA A 77 19.89 4.62 4.99
C ALA A 77 18.65 4.46 4.12
N TYR A 78 17.50 4.24 4.75
CA TYR A 78 16.22 4.14 4.06
C TYR A 78 15.43 5.44 4.19
N TYR A 79 15.22 6.10 3.05
CA TYR A 79 14.39 7.29 2.98
C TYR A 79 12.95 6.92 2.62
N GLU A 80 12.04 7.03 3.58
CA GLU A 80 10.61 6.76 3.35
C GLU A 80 9.95 7.89 2.56
N ILE A 81 9.43 7.55 1.39
CA ILE A 81 8.61 8.45 0.56
C ILE A 81 7.15 8.36 0.98
N LEU A 82 6.60 7.15 1.03
CA LEU A 82 5.26 6.87 1.53
C LEU A 82 5.36 6.05 2.81
N LYS A 83 4.78 6.56 3.89
CA LYS A 83 4.78 5.90 5.20
C LYS A 83 3.52 5.06 5.39
N PRO A 84 3.56 3.99 6.18
CA PRO A 84 2.35 3.34 6.66
C PRO A 84 1.40 4.35 7.33
N ASP A 85 0.12 4.06 7.33
CA ASP A 85 -0.93 4.91 7.90
C ASP A 85 -1.09 6.31 7.23
N THR A 86 -0.43 6.53 6.09
CA THR A 86 -0.62 7.75 5.31
C THR A 86 -1.93 7.69 4.53
N PRO A 87 -2.80 8.72 4.62
CA PRO A 87 -3.98 8.82 3.76
C PRO A 87 -3.55 8.92 2.30
N ILE A 88 -4.05 8.03 1.44
CA ILE A 88 -3.55 7.94 0.05
C ILE A 88 -4.37 8.75 -0.96
N ARG A 89 -5.59 9.17 -0.61
CA ARG A 89 -6.44 9.93 -1.52
C ARG A 89 -5.85 11.32 -1.79
N GLY A 90 -5.44 11.56 -3.04
CA GLY A 90 -4.81 12.82 -3.44
C GLY A 90 -3.44 13.03 -2.80
N TRP A 91 -2.80 11.96 -2.36
CA TRP A 91 -1.48 12.03 -1.76
C TRP A 91 -0.42 12.30 -2.83
N GLU A 92 0.41 13.29 -2.55
CA GLU A 92 1.56 13.66 -3.35
C GLU A 92 2.74 13.97 -2.44
N HIS A 93 3.93 13.64 -2.91
CA HIS A 93 5.18 13.95 -2.20
C HIS A 93 6.27 14.34 -3.19
N THR A 94 7.02 15.38 -2.87
CA THR A 94 8.17 15.81 -3.67
C THR A 94 9.43 15.75 -2.83
N CYS A 95 10.47 15.15 -3.37
CA CYS A 95 11.77 15.08 -2.74
C CYS A 95 12.89 15.43 -3.72
N HIS A 96 14.01 15.91 -3.18
CA HIS A 96 15.14 16.41 -3.93
C HIS A 96 16.39 15.64 -3.52
N PHE A 97 17.12 15.12 -4.50
CA PHE A 97 18.34 14.36 -4.28
C PHE A 97 19.51 15.01 -4.99
N GLY A 98 20.57 15.31 -4.24
CA GLY A 98 21.84 15.74 -4.80
C GLY A 98 22.60 14.57 -5.42
N ILE A 99 23.43 14.86 -6.40
CA ILE A 99 24.31 13.89 -7.02
C ILE A 99 25.62 13.84 -6.22
N VAL A 100 25.96 12.68 -5.69
CA VAL A 100 27.09 12.50 -4.77
C VAL A 100 28.40 12.09 -5.47
N ASP A 101 28.33 11.74 -6.75
CA ASP A 101 29.48 11.34 -7.55
C ASP A 101 29.45 11.98 -8.94
N SER A 102 30.50 11.79 -9.71
CA SER A 102 30.61 12.30 -11.09
C SER A 102 29.98 11.37 -12.13
N SER A 103 29.14 10.43 -11.72
CA SER A 103 28.41 9.57 -12.66
C SER A 103 27.46 10.39 -13.52
N LYS A 104 27.22 9.90 -14.74
CA LYS A 104 26.26 10.51 -15.65
C LYS A 104 24.80 10.06 -15.38
N GLU A 105 24.60 9.31 -14.32
CA GLU A 105 23.32 8.75 -13.94
C GLU A 105 23.15 8.80 -12.42
N ALA A 106 22.00 9.29 -11.97
CA ALA A 106 21.55 9.12 -10.61
C ALA A 106 20.77 7.81 -10.50
N ARG A 107 21.18 6.90 -9.63
CA ARG A 107 20.54 5.59 -9.42
C ARG A 107 19.72 5.62 -8.15
N PHE A 108 18.49 5.13 -8.26
CA PHE A 108 17.53 5.03 -7.16
C PHE A 108 17.13 3.56 -6.96
N VAL A 109 17.27 3.07 -5.75
CA VAL A 109 16.85 1.73 -5.35
C VAL A 109 15.56 1.84 -4.56
N PHE A 110 14.43 1.63 -5.21
CA PHE A 110 13.10 1.67 -4.60
C PHE A 110 12.75 0.34 -3.95
N GLY A 111 12.11 0.40 -2.79
CA GLY A 111 11.62 -0.79 -2.10
C GLY A 111 10.64 -0.48 -0.99
N GLY A 112 9.98 -1.53 -0.49
CA GLY A 112 8.98 -1.44 0.57
C GLY A 112 9.52 -1.73 1.97
N SER A 113 10.83 -1.81 2.14
CA SER A 113 11.49 -2.09 3.43
C SER A 113 12.96 -1.65 3.36
N PRO A 114 13.58 -1.27 4.47
CA PRO A 114 15.02 -0.99 4.51
C PRO A 114 15.90 -2.25 4.37
N ASP A 115 15.33 -3.44 4.49
CA ASP A 115 16.07 -4.70 4.48
C ASP A 115 16.21 -5.26 3.04
N ILE A 116 17.27 -4.83 2.34
CA ILE A 116 17.58 -5.26 0.97
C ILE A 116 18.00 -6.74 0.94
N GLU A 117 18.71 -7.20 1.96
CA GLU A 117 19.29 -8.54 1.98
C GLU A 117 18.22 -9.63 2.11
N ALA A 118 17.14 -9.34 2.82
CA ALA A 118 16.07 -10.30 3.05
C ALA A 118 15.19 -10.58 1.83
N SER A 119 15.12 -9.66 0.86
CA SER A 119 14.22 -9.81 -0.31
C SER A 119 14.66 -8.93 -1.47
N PRO A 120 15.78 -9.24 -2.13
CA PRO A 120 16.31 -8.40 -3.21
C PRO A 120 15.35 -8.24 -4.40
N GLU A 121 14.50 -9.22 -4.67
CA GLU A 121 13.47 -9.16 -5.73
C GLU A 121 12.39 -8.09 -5.49
N ARG A 122 12.28 -7.57 -4.27
CA ARG A 122 11.34 -6.50 -3.92
C ARG A 122 11.87 -5.10 -4.20
N TYR A 123 13.11 -5.01 -4.64
CA TYR A 123 13.76 -3.75 -4.94
C TYR A 123 13.83 -3.51 -6.43
N LYS A 124 13.56 -2.27 -6.82
CA LYS A 124 13.63 -1.82 -8.20
C LYS A 124 14.73 -0.76 -8.33
N THR A 125 15.79 -1.07 -9.04
CA THR A 125 16.82 -0.10 -9.38
C THR A 125 16.46 0.61 -10.67
N LEU A 126 16.43 1.94 -10.61
CA LEU A 126 16.08 2.82 -11.72
C LEU A 126 17.11 3.95 -11.80
N SER A 127 17.40 4.42 -13.00
CA SER A 127 18.36 5.49 -13.21
C SER A 127 17.75 6.67 -13.97
N VAL A 128 18.25 7.85 -13.64
CA VAL A 128 17.91 9.13 -14.27
C VAL A 128 19.21 9.76 -14.78
N PRO A 129 19.27 10.25 -16.03
CA PRO A 129 20.45 10.97 -16.48
C PRO A 129 20.77 12.17 -15.58
N ALA A 130 22.04 12.35 -15.30
CA ALA A 130 22.58 13.45 -14.50
C ALA A 130 23.74 14.10 -15.26
N TYR A 131 23.82 15.41 -15.24
CA TYR A 131 24.76 16.13 -16.09
C TYR A 131 25.78 16.96 -15.32
N ARG A 132 25.43 17.41 -14.09
CA ARG A 132 26.28 18.33 -13.33
C ARG A 132 26.40 17.93 -11.87
N PHE A 133 27.51 17.31 -11.55
CA PHE A 133 27.91 16.99 -10.19
C PHE A 133 27.85 18.23 -9.26
N LEU A 134 27.35 18.06 -8.05
CA LEU A 134 27.17 19.07 -6.99
C LEU A 134 26.24 20.26 -7.33
N GLN A 135 25.84 20.45 -8.58
CA GLN A 135 24.99 21.58 -8.98
C GLN A 135 23.57 21.14 -9.32
N GLU A 136 23.43 19.90 -9.76
CA GLU A 136 22.15 19.34 -10.20
C GLU A 136 21.47 18.58 -9.06
N GLN A 137 20.18 18.81 -8.96
CA GLN A 137 19.31 18.02 -8.08
C GLN A 137 18.29 17.29 -8.92
N ILE A 138 18.15 16.01 -8.66
CA ILE A 138 17.07 15.21 -9.22
C ILE A 138 15.84 15.39 -8.33
N VAL A 139 14.77 15.84 -8.94
CA VAL A 139 13.48 16.03 -8.29
C VAL A 139 12.63 14.81 -8.58
N LEU A 140 12.20 14.11 -7.53
CA LEU A 140 11.24 13.02 -7.61
C LEU A 140 9.89 13.52 -7.10
N LYS A 141 8.83 13.32 -7.89
CA LYS A 141 7.45 13.54 -7.47
C LYS A 141 6.74 12.20 -7.44
N ALA A 142 6.26 11.84 -6.28
CA ALA A 142 5.49 10.63 -6.04
C ALA A 142 4.02 11.00 -5.82
N SER A 143 3.12 10.17 -6.35
CA SER A 143 1.68 10.35 -6.18
C SER A 143 0.97 8.99 -6.16
N VAL A 144 -0.24 8.95 -5.59
CA VAL A 144 -1.12 7.80 -5.67
C VAL A 144 -2.41 8.21 -6.37
N ASP A 145 -2.76 7.50 -7.43
CA ASP A 145 -3.97 7.76 -8.21
C ASP A 145 -5.24 7.12 -7.60
N GLN A 146 -6.37 7.33 -8.27
CA GLN A 146 -7.68 6.78 -7.87
C GLN A 146 -7.73 5.25 -7.88
N ASN A 147 -6.86 4.61 -8.67
CA ASN A 147 -6.75 3.15 -8.77
C ASN A 147 -5.74 2.57 -7.78
N MET A 148 -5.26 3.38 -6.83
CA MET A 148 -4.24 3.01 -5.85
C MET A 148 -2.90 2.62 -6.50
N VAL A 149 -2.60 3.20 -7.65
CA VAL A 149 -1.31 3.03 -8.32
C VAL A 149 -0.35 4.11 -7.81
N PHE A 150 0.73 3.66 -7.20
CA PHE A 150 1.82 4.55 -6.79
C PHE A 150 2.72 4.83 -7.98
N THR A 151 2.89 6.10 -8.31
CA THR A 151 3.68 6.55 -9.46
C THR A 151 4.78 7.49 -9.00
N VAL A 152 5.98 7.34 -9.55
CA VAL A 152 7.10 8.27 -9.38
C VAL A 152 7.49 8.81 -10.74
N VAL A 153 7.56 10.14 -10.84
CA VAL A 153 8.15 10.85 -11.97
C VAL A 153 9.42 11.55 -11.53
N ALA A 154 10.40 11.62 -12.40
CA ALA A 154 11.69 12.23 -12.13
C ALA A 154 12.00 13.33 -13.13
N GLY A 155 12.62 14.39 -12.67
CA GLY A 155 13.12 15.49 -13.46
C GLY A 155 14.36 16.10 -12.81
N SER A 156 15.05 17.00 -13.52
CA SER A 156 16.19 17.74 -13.01
C SER A 156 15.81 19.21 -12.80
N ASN A 157 16.35 19.83 -11.75
CA ASN A 157 16.18 21.27 -11.50
C ASN A 157 16.91 22.14 -12.54
N MET A 158 17.84 21.56 -13.31
CA MET A 158 18.67 22.27 -14.30
C MET A 158 18.08 22.23 -15.72
N GLN A 159 17.18 21.31 -16.00
CA GLN A 159 16.53 21.18 -17.28
C GLN A 159 15.10 21.68 -17.17
N SER A 160 14.65 22.46 -18.17
CA SER A 160 13.25 22.85 -18.26
C SER A 160 12.36 21.62 -18.36
N ALA A 161 12.01 21.17 -17.24
CA ALA A 161 10.90 20.41 -16.68
C ALA A 161 10.18 19.39 -17.56
N GLU A 162 10.87 18.51 -18.25
CA GLU A 162 10.22 17.25 -18.63
C GLU A 162 10.38 16.22 -17.51
N PHE A 163 9.36 16.13 -16.65
CA PHE A 163 9.28 15.02 -15.73
C PHE A 163 8.94 13.75 -16.51
N ARG A 164 9.79 12.73 -16.38
CA ARG A 164 9.59 11.43 -17.01
C ARG A 164 9.11 10.43 -15.97
N ARG A 165 8.16 9.59 -16.36
CA ARG A 165 7.72 8.48 -15.51
C ARG A 165 8.91 7.55 -15.25
N LEU A 166 9.28 7.41 -13.99
CA LEU A 166 10.38 6.59 -13.55
C LEU A 166 9.89 5.23 -13.06
N TRP A 167 8.80 5.21 -12.28
CA TRP A 167 8.29 3.97 -11.70
C TRP A 167 6.77 4.02 -11.54
N GLU A 168 6.17 2.87 -11.73
CA GLU A 168 4.76 2.62 -11.47
C GLU A 168 4.63 1.32 -10.68
N TYR A 169 3.94 1.39 -9.53
CA TYR A 169 3.74 0.26 -8.65
C TYR A 169 2.25 0.04 -8.42
N THR A 170 1.74 -1.06 -8.98
CA THR A 170 0.31 -1.39 -9.05
C THR A 170 -0.17 -2.26 -7.89
N HIS A 171 0.75 -2.70 -7.01
CA HIS A 171 0.43 -3.61 -5.90
C HIS A 171 0.50 -2.91 -4.54
N LEU A 172 0.17 -1.61 -4.49
CA LEU A 172 0.14 -0.86 -3.25
C LEU A 172 -0.85 -1.51 -2.27
N LYS A 173 -0.35 -1.89 -1.10
CA LYS A 173 -1.19 -2.44 -0.04
C LYS A 173 -1.83 -1.30 0.72
N CYS A 174 -3.15 -1.33 0.78
CA CYS A 174 -3.94 -0.32 1.47
C CYS A 174 -4.95 -0.99 2.39
N TYR A 175 -5.37 -0.27 3.41
CA TYR A 175 -6.51 -0.64 4.23
C TYR A 175 -7.50 0.53 4.30
N TYR A 176 -8.75 0.21 4.55
CA TYR A 176 -9.80 1.21 4.72
C TYR A 176 -10.07 1.43 6.21
N LYS A 177 -9.96 2.67 6.65
CA LYS A 177 -10.28 3.06 8.02
C LYS A 177 -11.69 3.64 8.05
N LEU A 178 -12.60 2.94 8.71
CA LEU A 178 -13.93 3.46 8.96
C LEU A 178 -13.83 4.75 9.81
N PRO A 179 -14.65 5.77 9.54
CA PRO A 179 -14.76 6.91 10.44
C PRO A 179 -15.18 6.38 11.81
N GLY A 180 -14.47 6.80 12.85
CA GLY A 180 -14.77 6.39 14.22
C GLY A 180 -16.24 6.71 14.48
N ARG A 181 -17.04 5.73 14.89
CA ARG A 181 -18.35 6.00 15.48
C ARG A 181 -18.08 6.86 16.71
N GLN A 182 -18.50 8.11 16.69
CA GLN A 182 -18.76 8.81 17.93
C GLN A 182 -19.89 8.04 18.59
N VAL A 183 -19.55 7.20 19.56
CA VAL A 183 -20.53 6.62 20.45
C VAL A 183 -21.01 7.80 21.29
N GLN A 184 -22.11 8.42 20.90
CA GLN A 184 -22.85 9.27 21.83
C GLN A 184 -23.39 8.33 22.90
N TYR A 185 -22.72 8.31 24.03
CA TYR A 185 -23.32 7.83 25.27
C TYR A 185 -24.45 8.82 25.58
N GLY A 186 -25.67 8.44 25.26
CA GLY A 186 -26.84 9.16 25.74
C GLY A 186 -26.82 9.16 27.29
N GLU A 187 -26.98 10.32 27.85
CA GLU A 187 -27.27 10.53 29.26
C GLU A 187 -28.56 9.85 29.67
#